data_686f585d8e7223dbda67a825f7501209
#
_entry.id   686f585d8e7223dbda67a825f7501209
#
_cell.length_a   1.000
_cell.length_b   1.000
_cell.length_c   1.000
_cell.angle_alpha   90.00
_cell.angle_beta   90.00
_cell.angle_gamma   90.00
#
_symmetry.space_group_name_H-M   'P 1'
#
loop_
_entity.id
_entity.type
_entity.pdbx_description
1 polymer ?
#
loop_
_entity_poly.entity_id
_entity_poly.type
_entity_poly.pdbx_seq_one_letter_code
_entity_poly.pdbx_strand_id
1 'polypeptide(L)'
;MRTSRLMALLCVCLLGSAPACEAADGPEPGETVLEADFDAPDALDAWPVRTDGVSLAPDGRGGRALRITATDATTGAHVQRPVGAERLRGCKLLLSARVRAGNVSAKPQDWNGVKFMLPMVSPDGRHWPQARLGVGTFGWTEVLWQARVPPGATEARLFLGLERVTGTVWFDDLHVTVRRSPIDPSTRVHEGPQYKGHDLPRLRGAMVGTDISAASLRTLGKEWNANLVRWQLFGFKPRFDTGDLAEYDRRLAQELATLDAALPVCREAGLLVVVDLHTGPGHWADPGRSLFTSKACQDRFVAIWEEMARTYKDEPCIWGYDLLNEPLEEGAARGVLDWQGLAERTARAVRRIDPARCLIVEPAPWGGVQAMGNLVPLDVPRVVYSAHMYVPHQFTHQAVYDRDQEPLRYPGEIGGTHWDKAALAAALTPVVDFQKTYNVHIFIGEFSAIRWAPDGSAQRYLRDCIDLFEARGWDWAYHAFREWDGWSVEHGPDRSDHQPTADPTPRKRLLLEWFAKNEKNGR
;
A
#
# COMPACT_ATOMS: atom_id res chain seq x y z
N MET A 1 22.71 69.48 -47.48
CA MET A 1 21.78 69.21 -48.60
C MET A 1 21.91 67.77 -49.03
N ARG A 2 20.94 67.04 -48.82
CA ARG A 2 20.40 65.75 -49.37
C ARG A 2 19.89 64.88 -48.25
N THR A 3 18.61 64.98 -48.10
CA THR A 3 17.76 64.10 -47.28
C THR A 3 17.66 62.73 -47.89
N SER A 4 17.95 61.68 -47.12
CA SER A 4 17.64 60.29 -47.51
C SER A 4 16.63 59.75 -46.50
N ARG A 5 15.44 59.48 -46.99
CA ARG A 5 14.36 58.81 -46.27
C ARG A 5 14.64 57.30 -46.19
N LEU A 6 14.69 56.77 -44.99
CA LEU A 6 14.67 55.34 -44.73
C LEU A 6 13.25 54.84 -44.65
N MET A 7 12.87 53.95 -45.52
CA MET A 7 11.58 53.27 -45.60
C MET A 7 11.64 52.04 -44.67
N ALA A 8 10.87 52.06 -43.55
CA ALA A 8 10.76 50.90 -42.67
C ALA A 8 9.74 49.93 -43.26
N LEU A 9 10.20 48.74 -43.55
CA LEU A 9 9.37 47.61 -43.98
C LEU A 9 8.79 46.93 -42.72
N LEU A 10 7.47 47.04 -42.52
CA LEU A 10 6.75 46.33 -41.44
C LEU A 10 6.53 44.87 -41.94
N CYS A 11 7.26 43.91 -41.39
CA CYS A 11 6.92 42.48 -41.51
C CYS A 11 5.84 42.16 -40.49
N VAL A 12 4.61 41.98 -40.93
CA VAL A 12 3.52 41.42 -40.14
C VAL A 12 3.70 39.87 -40.12
N CYS A 13 4.27 39.35 -39.04
CA CYS A 13 4.23 37.92 -38.77
C CYS A 13 2.82 37.55 -38.32
N LEU A 14 2.06 36.92 -39.18
CA LEU A 14 0.85 36.17 -38.84
C LEU A 14 1.29 34.93 -38.02
N LEU A 15 1.24 35.06 -36.69
CA LEU A 15 1.28 33.89 -35.79
C LEU A 15 -0.05 33.17 -35.94
N GLY A 16 -0.07 32.15 -36.77
CA GLY A 16 -1.12 31.15 -36.78
C GLY A 16 -1.15 30.45 -35.42
N SER A 17 -2.18 30.73 -34.63
CA SER A 17 -2.51 29.93 -33.43
C SER A 17 -2.81 28.50 -33.92
N ALA A 18 -1.90 27.57 -33.68
CA ALA A 18 -2.24 26.16 -33.71
C ALA A 18 -3.41 25.92 -32.73
N PRO A 19 -4.44 25.15 -33.12
CA PRO A 19 -5.47 24.81 -32.17
C PRO A 19 -4.81 24.07 -31.00
N ALA A 20 -5.01 24.57 -29.78
CA ALA A 20 -4.70 23.85 -28.58
C ALA A 20 -5.46 22.52 -28.70
N CYS A 21 -4.73 21.42 -28.73
CA CYS A 21 -5.33 20.12 -28.56
C CYS A 21 -5.96 20.16 -27.17
N GLU A 22 -7.30 20.31 -27.11
CA GLU A 22 -8.05 20.07 -25.90
C GLU A 22 -7.72 18.63 -25.50
N ALA A 23 -6.88 18.50 -24.47
CA ALA A 23 -6.75 17.24 -23.75
C ALA A 23 -8.17 16.89 -23.30
N ALA A 24 -8.74 15.83 -23.83
CA ALA A 24 -10.03 15.35 -23.39
C ALA A 24 -9.94 15.18 -21.88
N ASP A 25 -10.68 16.01 -21.12
CA ASP A 25 -10.68 15.96 -19.67
C ASP A 25 -11.01 14.53 -19.25
N GLY A 26 -10.05 13.87 -18.59
CA GLY A 26 -10.21 12.52 -18.05
C GLY A 26 -11.34 12.52 -17.00
N PRO A 27 -11.84 11.35 -16.58
CA PRO A 27 -12.90 11.29 -15.58
C PRO A 27 -12.44 11.91 -14.26
N GLU A 28 -13.25 12.81 -13.70
CA GLU A 28 -12.92 13.52 -12.46
C GLU A 28 -13.33 12.73 -11.20
N PRO A 29 -12.62 12.87 -10.07
CA PRO A 29 -13.05 12.28 -8.82
C PRO A 29 -14.45 12.73 -8.42
N GLY A 30 -15.33 11.78 -8.10
CA GLY A 30 -16.75 12.00 -7.80
C GLY A 30 -17.67 11.91 -9.01
N GLU A 31 -17.14 11.84 -10.23
CA GLU A 31 -17.95 11.66 -11.43
C GLU A 31 -18.69 10.33 -11.39
N THR A 32 -20.01 10.38 -11.72
CA THR A 32 -20.86 9.20 -11.83
C THR A 32 -20.65 8.54 -13.19
N VAL A 33 -20.13 7.31 -13.17
CA VAL A 33 -19.94 6.45 -14.35
C VAL A 33 -21.23 5.71 -14.71
N LEU A 34 -21.95 5.26 -13.67
CA LEU A 34 -23.19 4.52 -13.82
C LEU A 34 -24.01 4.64 -12.53
N GLU A 35 -25.33 4.82 -12.69
CA GLU A 35 -26.29 4.65 -11.60
C GLU A 35 -27.51 3.88 -12.07
N ALA A 36 -28.19 3.19 -11.15
CA ALA A 36 -29.47 2.51 -11.38
C ALA A 36 -30.21 2.32 -10.05
N ASP A 37 -31.42 2.90 -9.99
CA ASP A 37 -32.37 2.72 -8.88
C ASP A 37 -33.40 1.63 -9.15
N PHE A 38 -33.48 1.15 -10.40
CA PHE A 38 -34.41 0.13 -10.88
C PHE A 38 -35.92 0.47 -10.75
N ASP A 39 -36.27 1.70 -10.44
CA ASP A 39 -37.65 2.12 -10.23
C ASP A 39 -38.46 2.19 -11.53
N ALA A 40 -37.82 2.56 -12.64
CA ALA A 40 -38.47 2.64 -13.93
C ALA A 40 -38.91 1.25 -14.46
N PRO A 41 -40.10 1.14 -15.12
CA PRO A 41 -40.56 -0.14 -15.66
C PRO A 41 -39.61 -0.76 -16.69
N ASP A 42 -38.88 0.06 -17.40
CA ASP A 42 -37.93 -0.26 -18.47
C ASP A 42 -36.45 -0.26 -17.97
N ALA A 43 -36.20 -0.18 -16.65
CA ALA A 43 -34.87 -0.12 -16.08
C ALA A 43 -33.96 -1.28 -16.54
N LEU A 44 -34.51 -2.43 -16.89
CA LEU A 44 -33.75 -3.57 -17.41
C LEU A 44 -33.26 -3.38 -18.85
N ASP A 45 -33.77 -2.43 -19.63
CA ASP A 45 -33.35 -2.22 -21.02
C ASP A 45 -31.89 -1.70 -21.08
N ALA A 46 -31.42 -1.05 -20.02
CA ALA A 46 -30.03 -0.66 -19.87
C ALA A 46 -29.06 -1.84 -19.64
N TRP A 47 -29.56 -3.06 -19.46
CA TRP A 47 -28.79 -4.27 -19.18
C TRP A 47 -28.88 -5.26 -20.33
N PRO A 48 -28.05 -5.13 -21.38
CA PRO A 48 -28.18 -5.89 -22.62
C PRO A 48 -27.92 -7.39 -22.46
N VAL A 49 -27.20 -7.82 -21.42
CA VAL A 49 -26.98 -9.24 -21.14
C VAL A 49 -27.77 -9.63 -19.90
N ARG A 50 -28.71 -10.53 -20.07
CA ARG A 50 -29.59 -11.05 -19.01
C ARG A 50 -29.80 -12.55 -19.21
N THR A 51 -29.77 -13.29 -18.11
CA THR A 51 -30.19 -14.70 -18.09
C THR A 51 -31.64 -14.83 -17.66
N ASP A 52 -32.21 -16.03 -17.75
CA ASP A 52 -33.49 -16.33 -17.13
C ASP A 52 -33.44 -16.08 -15.61
N GLY A 53 -34.59 -15.83 -14.98
CA GLY A 53 -34.68 -15.54 -13.54
C GLY A 53 -34.46 -14.07 -13.15
N VAL A 54 -34.24 -13.18 -14.12
CA VAL A 54 -34.08 -11.74 -13.90
C VAL A 54 -35.43 -11.02 -14.01
N SER A 55 -35.75 -10.16 -13.05
CA SER A 55 -37.01 -9.38 -13.04
C SER A 55 -36.87 -8.14 -12.16
N LEU A 56 -37.78 -7.19 -12.26
CA LEU A 56 -38.00 -6.14 -11.27
C LEU A 56 -38.98 -6.62 -10.20
N ALA A 57 -38.74 -6.27 -8.96
CA ALA A 57 -39.60 -6.63 -7.82
C ALA A 57 -39.70 -5.46 -6.84
N PRO A 58 -40.78 -5.34 -6.05
CA PRO A 58 -40.85 -4.31 -5.01
C PRO A 58 -39.65 -4.36 -4.06
N ASP A 59 -39.06 -3.20 -3.73
CA ASP A 59 -37.92 -3.05 -2.80
C ASP A 59 -38.35 -3.04 -1.34
N GLY A 60 -39.66 -2.88 -1.08
CA GLY A 60 -40.22 -2.73 0.26
C GLY A 60 -40.24 -1.29 0.80
N ARG A 61 -39.84 -0.29 -0.02
CA ARG A 61 -39.85 1.14 0.36
C ARG A 61 -40.72 1.99 -0.57
N GLY A 62 -41.45 1.37 -1.50
CA GLY A 62 -42.31 2.02 -2.45
C GLY A 62 -41.75 2.09 -3.88
N GLY A 63 -40.50 1.64 -4.07
CA GLY A 63 -39.79 1.50 -5.34
C GLY A 63 -39.68 0.05 -5.80
N ARG A 64 -38.77 -0.16 -6.76
CA ARG A 64 -38.40 -1.47 -7.30
C ARG A 64 -36.92 -1.73 -7.13
N ALA A 65 -36.56 -3.01 -7.14
CA ALA A 65 -35.19 -3.48 -7.13
C ALA A 65 -34.99 -4.52 -8.24
N LEU A 66 -33.78 -4.66 -8.74
CA LEU A 66 -33.38 -5.76 -9.59
C LEU A 66 -33.40 -7.06 -8.77
N ARG A 67 -34.25 -8.02 -9.15
CA ARG A 67 -34.31 -9.36 -8.56
C ARG A 67 -33.72 -10.39 -9.52
N ILE A 68 -32.80 -11.20 -9.02
CA ILE A 68 -32.14 -12.29 -9.74
C ILE A 68 -32.31 -13.58 -8.95
N THR A 69 -32.95 -14.60 -9.58
CA THR A 69 -33.19 -15.91 -8.96
C THR A 69 -32.52 -16.98 -9.77
N ALA A 70 -31.70 -17.79 -9.14
CA ALA A 70 -31.08 -18.98 -9.70
C ALA A 70 -31.69 -20.23 -9.04
N THR A 71 -32.28 -21.10 -9.86
CA THR A 71 -32.84 -22.40 -9.42
C THR A 71 -31.87 -23.55 -9.64
N ASP A 72 -30.85 -23.34 -10.48
CA ASP A 72 -29.79 -24.28 -10.79
C ASP A 72 -28.42 -23.63 -10.59
N ALA A 73 -27.62 -24.24 -9.72
CA ALA A 73 -26.27 -23.76 -9.41
C ALA A 73 -25.27 -23.94 -10.57
N THR A 74 -25.57 -24.80 -11.56
CA THR A 74 -24.67 -25.04 -12.69
C THR A 74 -24.71 -23.92 -13.72
N THR A 75 -25.87 -23.29 -13.92
CA THR A 75 -26.10 -22.21 -14.89
C THR A 75 -25.99 -20.83 -14.28
N GLY A 76 -26.31 -20.68 -12.99
CA GLY A 76 -26.39 -19.39 -12.32
C GLY A 76 -27.47 -18.48 -12.91
N ALA A 77 -27.50 -17.23 -12.46
CA ALA A 77 -28.34 -16.18 -13.06
C ALA A 77 -27.68 -14.81 -12.88
N HIS A 78 -27.72 -13.96 -13.94
CA HIS A 78 -27.01 -12.68 -13.87
C HIS A 78 -27.50 -11.66 -14.89
N VAL A 79 -27.10 -10.42 -14.67
CA VAL A 79 -27.15 -9.33 -15.65
C VAL A 79 -25.76 -8.73 -15.84
N GLN A 80 -25.49 -8.16 -17.02
CA GLN A 80 -24.26 -7.43 -17.29
C GLN A 80 -24.53 -6.12 -18.05
N ARG A 81 -23.75 -5.09 -17.72
CA ARG A 81 -23.79 -3.78 -18.40
C ARG A 81 -22.37 -3.27 -18.64
N PRO A 82 -21.99 -2.87 -19.88
CA PRO A 82 -20.71 -2.22 -20.14
C PRO A 82 -20.56 -0.89 -19.38
N VAL A 83 -19.32 -0.55 -18.97
CA VAL A 83 -19.02 0.68 -18.22
C VAL A 83 -17.96 1.58 -18.90
N GLY A 84 -17.69 1.38 -20.19
CA GLY A 84 -16.81 2.26 -20.97
C GLY A 84 -15.33 2.19 -20.56
N ALA A 85 -14.71 1.03 -20.70
CA ALA A 85 -13.35 0.74 -20.24
C ALA A 85 -12.30 1.76 -20.71
N GLU A 86 -12.35 2.20 -21.97
CA GLU A 86 -11.32 3.09 -22.54
C GLU A 86 -11.22 4.42 -21.82
N ARG A 87 -12.37 5.03 -21.51
CA ARG A 87 -12.42 6.30 -20.77
C ARG A 87 -11.96 6.16 -19.33
N LEU A 88 -12.11 4.97 -18.75
CA LEU A 88 -11.83 4.70 -17.35
C LEU A 88 -10.42 4.12 -17.11
N ARG A 89 -9.59 3.98 -18.13
CA ARG A 89 -8.22 3.45 -18.00
C ARG A 89 -7.44 4.17 -16.91
N GLY A 90 -6.84 3.42 -16.00
CA GLY A 90 -6.06 3.95 -14.88
C GLY A 90 -6.87 4.53 -13.72
N CYS A 91 -8.19 4.72 -13.88
CA CYS A 91 -9.05 5.17 -12.78
C CYS A 91 -9.14 4.13 -11.66
N LYS A 92 -9.37 4.61 -10.46
CA LYS A 92 -9.88 3.82 -9.35
C LYS A 92 -11.36 4.16 -9.16
N LEU A 93 -12.20 3.15 -9.17
CA LEU A 93 -13.65 3.29 -9.07
C LEU A 93 -14.13 2.90 -7.67
N LEU A 94 -15.13 3.62 -7.17
CA LEU A 94 -15.94 3.24 -6.02
C LEU A 94 -17.27 2.69 -6.54
N LEU A 95 -17.60 1.47 -6.16
CA LEU A 95 -18.85 0.81 -6.49
C LEU A 95 -19.67 0.62 -5.23
N SER A 96 -20.94 0.97 -5.27
CA SER A 96 -21.87 0.77 -4.17
C SER A 96 -23.23 0.30 -4.66
N ALA A 97 -23.90 -0.50 -3.84
CA ALA A 97 -25.27 -0.92 -4.05
C ALA A 97 -25.90 -1.30 -2.71
N ARG A 98 -27.22 -1.21 -2.61
CA ARG A 98 -27.98 -1.93 -1.60
C ARG A 98 -28.22 -3.36 -2.09
N VAL A 99 -27.92 -4.33 -1.25
CA VAL A 99 -28.02 -5.76 -1.59
C VAL A 99 -28.81 -6.48 -0.51
N ARG A 100 -29.71 -7.38 -0.94
CA ARG A 100 -30.46 -8.31 -0.07
C ARG A 100 -30.38 -9.70 -0.67
N ALA A 101 -30.33 -10.74 0.15
CA ALA A 101 -30.33 -12.12 -0.32
C ALA A 101 -31.37 -12.97 0.40
N GLY A 102 -31.88 -13.97 -0.30
CA GLY A 102 -32.83 -14.96 0.24
C GLY A 102 -32.43 -16.37 -0.19
N ASN A 103 -32.21 -17.25 0.82
CA ASN A 103 -31.93 -18.66 0.64
C ASN A 103 -30.78 -18.97 -0.36
N VAL A 104 -29.74 -18.17 -0.35
CA VAL A 104 -28.56 -18.43 -1.19
C VAL A 104 -27.84 -19.64 -0.63
N SER A 105 -27.67 -20.69 -1.44
CA SER A 105 -27.01 -21.94 -1.05
C SER A 105 -25.54 -21.72 -0.69
N ALA A 106 -24.92 -22.68 0.01
CA ALA A 106 -23.49 -22.69 0.26
C ALA A 106 -22.72 -22.60 -1.07
N LYS A 107 -21.64 -21.83 -1.07
CA LYS A 107 -20.76 -21.63 -2.23
C LYS A 107 -19.70 -22.72 -2.29
N PRO A 108 -19.44 -23.32 -3.49
CA PRO A 108 -18.45 -24.38 -3.63
C PRO A 108 -17.01 -23.87 -3.53
N GLN A 109 -16.76 -22.60 -3.83
CA GLN A 109 -15.46 -21.94 -3.73
C GLN A 109 -15.64 -20.55 -3.13
N ASP A 110 -14.61 -20.00 -2.52
CA ASP A 110 -14.66 -18.69 -1.85
C ASP A 110 -15.07 -17.52 -2.77
N TRP A 111 -14.73 -17.63 -4.03
CA TRP A 111 -15.08 -16.61 -5.03
C TRP A 111 -16.46 -16.79 -5.64
N ASN A 112 -17.19 -17.92 -5.42
CA ASN A 112 -18.55 -18.11 -5.90
C ASN A 112 -19.60 -17.42 -4.98
N GLY A 113 -20.87 -17.47 -5.34
CA GLY A 113 -21.98 -16.92 -4.54
C GLY A 113 -22.63 -15.69 -5.17
N VAL A 114 -23.02 -14.75 -4.33
CA VAL A 114 -23.59 -13.47 -4.77
C VAL A 114 -22.49 -12.64 -5.45
N LYS A 115 -22.77 -12.15 -6.65
CA LYS A 115 -21.84 -11.37 -7.48
C LYS A 115 -22.24 -9.91 -7.55
N PHE A 116 -21.35 -9.07 -7.11
CA PHE A 116 -21.26 -7.66 -7.43
C PHE A 116 -19.82 -7.43 -7.87
N MET A 117 -19.57 -7.50 -9.18
CA MET A 117 -18.25 -7.70 -9.76
C MET A 117 -18.06 -6.78 -10.96
N LEU A 118 -16.80 -6.42 -11.25
CA LEU A 118 -16.38 -5.65 -12.42
C LEU A 118 -15.35 -6.44 -13.25
N PRO A 119 -15.78 -7.45 -14.04
CA PRO A 119 -14.89 -8.14 -14.95
C PRO A 119 -14.27 -7.18 -15.96
N MET A 120 -12.95 -7.30 -16.16
CA MET A 120 -12.20 -6.47 -17.10
C MET A 120 -11.24 -7.33 -17.91
N VAL A 121 -10.93 -6.85 -19.13
CA VAL A 121 -9.93 -7.41 -20.03
C VAL A 121 -8.87 -6.36 -20.30
N SER A 122 -7.60 -6.76 -20.21
CA SER A 122 -6.45 -5.94 -20.59
C SER A 122 -5.41 -6.81 -21.32
N PRO A 123 -4.34 -6.24 -21.90
CA PRO A 123 -3.25 -7.03 -22.48
C PRO A 123 -2.61 -8.02 -21.50
N ASP A 124 -2.63 -7.70 -20.20
CA ASP A 124 -2.08 -8.55 -19.13
C ASP A 124 -3.01 -9.73 -18.76
N GLY A 125 -4.22 -9.77 -19.32
CA GLY A 125 -5.19 -10.84 -19.09
C GLY A 125 -6.56 -10.37 -18.61
N ARG A 126 -7.27 -11.29 -17.94
CA ARG A 126 -8.59 -11.04 -17.38
C ARG A 126 -8.52 -10.76 -15.89
N HIS A 127 -9.29 -9.78 -15.43
CA HIS A 127 -9.37 -9.34 -14.04
C HIS A 127 -10.80 -9.52 -13.52
N TRP A 128 -10.94 -9.96 -12.27
CA TRP A 128 -12.22 -10.33 -11.66
C TRP A 128 -12.44 -9.67 -10.28
N PRO A 129 -12.23 -8.34 -10.14
CA PRO A 129 -12.48 -7.68 -8.86
C PRO A 129 -13.97 -7.74 -8.52
N GLN A 130 -14.28 -8.02 -7.24
CA GLN A 130 -15.65 -8.20 -6.76
C GLN A 130 -15.79 -7.84 -5.28
N ALA A 131 -17.01 -7.48 -4.89
CA ALA A 131 -17.39 -7.38 -3.49
C ALA A 131 -17.35 -8.74 -2.80
N ARG A 132 -16.98 -8.77 -1.53
CA ARG A 132 -17.11 -9.97 -0.69
C ARG A 132 -18.50 -10.00 -0.06
N LEU A 133 -19.38 -10.85 -0.58
CA LEU A 133 -20.75 -11.00 -0.12
C LEU A 133 -20.97 -12.36 0.51
N GLY A 134 -21.82 -12.38 1.54
CA GLY A 134 -22.23 -13.59 2.21
C GLY A 134 -23.19 -14.45 1.37
N VAL A 135 -23.52 -15.62 1.88
CA VAL A 135 -24.54 -16.55 1.39
C VAL A 135 -25.67 -16.67 2.42
N GLY A 136 -26.71 -17.47 2.14
CA GLY A 136 -27.87 -17.61 3.02
C GLY A 136 -28.90 -16.52 2.81
N THR A 137 -29.46 -16.03 3.91
CA THR A 137 -30.48 -14.95 3.91
C THR A 137 -29.99 -13.78 4.73
N PHE A 138 -29.97 -12.59 4.13
CA PHE A 138 -29.68 -11.33 4.80
C PHE A 138 -30.56 -10.20 4.27
N GLY A 139 -30.85 -9.24 5.14
CA GLY A 139 -31.63 -8.05 4.83
C GLY A 139 -30.88 -7.05 3.96
N TRP A 140 -31.55 -5.96 3.61
CA TRP A 140 -30.93 -4.88 2.86
C TRP A 140 -29.68 -4.33 3.58
N THR A 141 -28.53 -4.41 2.92
CA THR A 141 -27.23 -3.94 3.40
C THR A 141 -26.60 -3.09 2.32
N GLU A 142 -26.03 -1.96 2.68
CA GLU A 142 -25.19 -1.19 1.77
C GLU A 142 -23.84 -1.89 1.63
N VAL A 143 -23.43 -2.09 0.40
CA VAL A 143 -22.15 -2.71 0.01
C VAL A 143 -21.35 -1.67 -0.75
N LEU A 144 -20.16 -1.37 -0.23
CA LEU A 144 -19.19 -0.48 -0.90
C LEU A 144 -17.88 -1.25 -1.12
N TRP A 145 -17.30 -1.10 -2.30
CA TRP A 145 -16.01 -1.67 -2.63
C TRP A 145 -15.35 -0.88 -3.76
N GLN A 146 -14.10 -1.18 -4.05
CA GLN A 146 -13.33 -0.44 -5.03
C GLN A 146 -12.65 -1.36 -6.04
N ALA A 147 -12.45 -0.84 -7.25
CA ALA A 147 -11.71 -1.52 -8.31
C ALA A 147 -10.80 -0.53 -9.03
N ARG A 148 -9.59 -0.99 -9.41
CA ARG A 148 -8.71 -0.25 -10.32
C ARG A 148 -8.94 -0.76 -11.73
N VAL A 149 -9.17 0.15 -12.67
CA VAL A 149 -9.24 -0.18 -14.09
C VAL A 149 -7.81 -0.21 -14.65
N PRO A 150 -7.34 -1.33 -15.23
CA PRO A 150 -6.00 -1.40 -15.79
C PRO A 150 -5.78 -0.31 -16.85
N PRO A 151 -4.56 0.28 -16.95
CA PRO A 151 -4.27 1.31 -17.96
C PRO A 151 -4.50 0.85 -19.40
N GLY A 152 -4.35 -0.46 -19.66
CA GLY A 152 -4.58 -1.08 -20.98
C GLY A 152 -5.96 -1.71 -21.13
N ALA A 153 -6.93 -1.43 -20.25
CA ALA A 153 -8.24 -2.08 -20.30
C ALA A 153 -8.95 -1.83 -21.64
N THR A 154 -9.44 -2.90 -22.24
CA THR A 154 -10.22 -2.88 -23.49
C THR A 154 -11.69 -3.16 -23.25
N GLU A 155 -12.00 -3.90 -22.17
CA GLU A 155 -13.37 -4.19 -21.76
C GLU A 155 -13.50 -4.02 -20.23
N ALA A 156 -14.64 -3.50 -19.81
CA ALA A 156 -15.11 -3.51 -18.43
C ALA A 156 -16.62 -3.64 -18.40
N ARG A 157 -17.15 -4.51 -17.57
CA ARG A 157 -18.59 -4.76 -17.46
C ARG A 157 -18.97 -4.86 -15.98
N LEU A 158 -20.03 -4.20 -15.60
CA LEU A 158 -20.65 -4.47 -14.31
C LEU A 158 -21.43 -5.77 -14.40
N PHE A 159 -21.20 -6.68 -13.46
CA PHE A 159 -21.82 -7.99 -13.37
C PHE A 159 -22.51 -8.15 -12.02
N LEU A 160 -23.83 -8.37 -12.04
CA LEU A 160 -24.66 -8.62 -10.86
C LEU A 160 -25.33 -9.98 -10.99
N GLY A 161 -25.31 -10.80 -9.93
CA GLY A 161 -25.97 -12.10 -10.03
C GLY A 161 -25.62 -13.12 -8.97
N LEU A 162 -25.85 -14.37 -9.34
CA LEU A 162 -25.55 -15.58 -8.58
C LEU A 162 -24.69 -16.52 -9.44
N GLU A 163 -23.57 -16.98 -8.89
CA GLU A 163 -22.64 -17.87 -9.57
C GLU A 163 -22.41 -19.13 -8.74
N ARG A 164 -22.67 -20.30 -9.35
CA ARG A 164 -22.49 -21.62 -8.73
C ARG A 164 -23.27 -21.82 -7.41
N VAL A 165 -24.37 -21.08 -7.24
CA VAL A 165 -25.30 -21.16 -6.10
C VAL A 165 -26.72 -21.01 -6.58
N THR A 166 -27.68 -21.56 -5.81
CA THR A 166 -29.12 -21.31 -5.96
C THR A 166 -29.58 -20.26 -4.97
N GLY A 167 -30.76 -19.65 -5.18
CA GLY A 167 -31.35 -18.66 -4.30
C GLY A 167 -31.80 -17.41 -5.03
N THR A 168 -32.01 -16.34 -4.30
CA THR A 168 -32.46 -15.06 -4.85
C THR A 168 -31.62 -13.92 -4.25
N VAL A 169 -31.21 -12.97 -5.10
CA VAL A 169 -30.56 -11.73 -4.69
C VAL A 169 -31.29 -10.53 -5.28
N TRP A 170 -31.30 -9.43 -4.55
CA TRP A 170 -31.85 -8.15 -4.99
C TRP A 170 -30.74 -7.10 -4.90
N PHE A 171 -30.69 -6.22 -5.92
CA PHE A 171 -29.83 -5.06 -5.98
C PHE A 171 -30.66 -3.79 -6.19
N ASP A 172 -30.22 -2.72 -5.54
CA ASP A 172 -30.88 -1.42 -5.59
C ASP A 172 -29.86 -0.30 -5.28
N ASP A 173 -30.21 0.97 -5.59
CA ASP A 173 -29.36 2.13 -5.34
C ASP A 173 -27.91 1.92 -5.81
N LEU A 174 -27.76 1.42 -7.02
CA LEU A 174 -26.45 1.08 -7.60
C LEU A 174 -25.75 2.33 -8.11
N HIS A 175 -24.50 2.52 -7.67
CA HIS A 175 -23.63 3.60 -8.17
C HIS A 175 -22.24 3.07 -8.50
N VAL A 176 -21.69 3.56 -9.60
CA VAL A 176 -20.25 3.45 -9.93
C VAL A 176 -19.74 4.88 -10.12
N THR A 177 -18.81 5.28 -9.29
CA THR A 177 -18.23 6.64 -9.34
C THR A 177 -16.70 6.58 -9.44
N VAL A 178 -16.10 7.61 -10.01
CA VAL A 178 -14.64 7.75 -10.05
C VAL A 178 -14.17 8.13 -8.65
N ARG A 179 -13.39 7.26 -8.01
CA ARG A 179 -12.75 7.55 -6.72
C ARG A 179 -11.46 8.34 -6.89
N ARG A 180 -10.69 8.00 -7.93
CA ARG A 180 -9.46 8.68 -8.31
C ARG A 180 -9.26 8.62 -9.82
N SER A 181 -8.94 9.77 -10.39
CA SER A 181 -8.56 9.91 -11.80
C SER A 181 -7.22 9.23 -12.09
N PRO A 182 -6.93 8.87 -13.34
CA PRO A 182 -5.62 8.34 -13.69
C PRO A 182 -4.55 9.41 -13.43
N ILE A 183 -3.39 8.98 -12.93
CA ILE A 183 -2.22 9.84 -12.82
C ILE A 183 -1.34 9.54 -14.03
N ASP A 184 -0.97 10.58 -14.80
CA ASP A 184 0.00 10.42 -15.86
C ASP A 184 1.40 10.18 -15.25
N PRO A 185 1.98 8.99 -15.42
CA PRO A 185 3.28 8.67 -14.85
C PRO A 185 4.40 9.61 -15.32
N SER A 186 4.30 10.15 -16.52
CA SER A 186 5.33 11.03 -17.09
C SER A 186 5.48 12.33 -16.31
N THR A 187 4.42 12.80 -15.66
CA THR A 187 4.43 14.02 -14.82
C THR A 187 5.15 13.83 -13.48
N ARG A 188 5.54 12.59 -13.16
CA ARG A 188 6.12 12.20 -11.87
C ARG A 188 7.59 11.78 -11.97
N VAL A 189 8.19 11.91 -13.14
CA VAL A 189 9.61 11.62 -13.34
C VAL A 189 10.45 12.77 -12.77
N HIS A 190 11.39 12.43 -11.89
CA HIS A 190 12.29 13.42 -11.29
C HIS A 190 13.51 13.62 -12.15
N GLU A 191 13.88 14.88 -12.37
CA GLU A 191 15.11 15.25 -13.08
C GLU A 191 16.28 15.41 -12.09
N GLY A 192 17.52 15.17 -12.60
CA GLY A 192 18.73 15.34 -11.83
C GLY A 192 19.07 14.18 -10.87
N PRO A 193 19.91 14.41 -9.86
CA PRO A 193 20.30 13.38 -8.90
C PRO A 193 19.13 12.88 -8.06
N GLN A 194 19.09 11.58 -7.79
CA GLN A 194 18.08 10.99 -6.89
C GLN A 194 18.20 11.60 -5.48
N TYR A 195 17.06 12.05 -4.94
CA TYR A 195 16.99 12.57 -3.59
C TYR A 195 17.02 11.42 -2.58
N LYS A 196 18.01 11.41 -1.69
CA LYS A 196 18.16 10.40 -0.63
C LYS A 196 17.72 10.91 0.75
N GLY A 197 17.66 12.22 0.94
CA GLY A 197 17.40 12.86 2.22
C GLY A 197 18.58 12.84 3.20
N HIS A 198 19.75 12.35 2.80
CA HIS A 198 21.00 12.32 3.56
C HIS A 198 22.22 12.40 2.64
N ASP A 199 23.37 12.80 3.21
CA ASP A 199 24.64 12.95 2.50
C ASP A 199 25.57 11.74 2.68
N LEU A 200 25.20 10.76 3.49
CA LEU A 200 25.99 9.56 3.72
C LEU A 200 26.01 8.65 2.48
N PRO A 201 27.11 7.89 2.27
CA PRO A 201 27.17 6.93 1.16
C PRO A 201 26.02 5.94 1.18
N ARG A 202 25.66 5.45 2.39
CA ARG A 202 24.61 4.44 2.60
C ARG A 202 24.04 4.50 4.01
N LEU A 203 22.75 4.31 4.17
CA LEU A 203 22.12 4.01 5.44
C LEU A 203 21.91 2.51 5.57
N ARG A 204 22.43 1.94 6.65
CA ARG A 204 22.27 0.54 7.02
C ARG A 204 21.99 0.46 8.50
N GLY A 205 20.85 -0.10 8.85
CA GLY A 205 20.42 -0.13 10.23
C GLY A 205 19.43 -1.26 10.53
N ALA A 206 18.64 -1.03 11.55
CA ALA A 206 17.64 -1.98 11.98
C ALA A 206 16.39 -1.27 12.48
N MET A 207 15.25 -1.99 12.38
CA MET A 207 14.01 -1.63 13.03
C MET A 207 14.07 -1.94 14.52
N VAL A 208 13.43 -1.11 15.32
CA VAL A 208 13.30 -1.27 16.79
C VAL A 208 11.90 -0.94 17.25
N GLY A 209 11.45 -1.64 18.30
CA GLY A 209 10.23 -1.27 19.02
C GLY A 209 10.45 -0.12 20.00
N THR A 210 9.36 0.49 20.48
CA THR A 210 9.41 1.62 21.42
C THR A 210 9.84 1.25 22.84
N ASP A 211 9.92 -0.01 23.17
CA ASP A 211 10.45 -0.53 24.45
C ASP A 211 11.97 -0.73 24.48
N ILE A 212 12.66 -0.38 23.38
CA ILE A 212 14.12 -0.51 23.27
C ILE A 212 14.86 0.32 24.31
N SER A 213 15.83 -0.27 24.99
CA SER A 213 16.61 0.44 26.01
C SER A 213 17.67 1.36 25.40
N ALA A 214 18.01 2.43 26.11
CA ALA A 214 19.14 3.32 25.76
C ALA A 214 20.47 2.57 25.59
N ALA A 215 20.71 1.52 26.41
CA ALA A 215 21.88 0.67 26.27
C ALA A 215 21.89 -0.09 24.96
N SER A 216 20.74 -0.64 24.55
CA SER A 216 20.59 -1.33 23.27
C SER A 216 20.81 -0.39 22.08
N LEU A 217 20.31 0.85 22.13
CA LEU A 217 20.58 1.85 21.08
C LEU A 217 22.08 2.17 20.97
N ARG A 218 22.79 2.28 22.10
CA ARG A 218 24.24 2.46 22.10
C ARG A 218 24.97 1.24 21.53
N THR A 219 24.53 0.03 21.88
CA THR A 219 25.08 -1.20 21.28
C THR A 219 24.89 -1.19 19.76
N LEU A 220 23.69 -0.90 19.27
CA LEU A 220 23.42 -0.84 17.84
C LEU A 220 24.27 0.21 17.12
N GLY A 221 24.35 1.42 17.66
CA GLY A 221 25.07 2.52 17.03
C GLY A 221 26.59 2.45 17.23
N LYS A 222 27.09 2.18 18.44
CA LYS A 222 28.54 2.27 18.74
C LYS A 222 29.27 0.95 18.56
N GLU A 223 28.67 -0.17 19.01
CA GLU A 223 29.34 -1.47 18.96
C GLU A 223 29.11 -2.16 17.59
N TRP A 224 27.88 -2.11 17.06
CA TRP A 224 27.60 -2.71 15.76
C TRP A 224 27.87 -1.77 14.59
N ASN A 225 28.03 -0.48 14.84
CA ASN A 225 28.25 0.56 13.85
C ASN A 225 27.07 0.73 12.84
N ALA A 226 25.84 0.40 13.23
CA ALA A 226 24.68 0.84 12.47
C ALA A 226 24.59 2.37 12.44
N ASN A 227 24.07 2.96 11.36
CA ASN A 227 23.88 4.40 11.23
C ASN A 227 22.42 4.81 11.06
N LEU A 228 21.50 3.85 11.13
CA LEU A 228 20.06 4.05 10.98
C LEU A 228 19.27 3.22 12.00
N VAL A 229 18.18 3.82 12.50
CA VAL A 229 17.09 3.16 13.23
C VAL A 229 15.78 3.49 12.54
N ARG A 230 14.97 2.48 12.22
CA ARG A 230 13.57 2.65 11.92
C ARG A 230 12.77 2.46 13.21
N TRP A 231 12.26 3.56 13.74
CA TRP A 231 11.55 3.63 15.01
C TRP A 231 10.07 3.47 14.81
N GLN A 232 9.52 2.29 15.16
CA GLN A 232 8.10 2.05 15.03
C GLN A 232 7.32 2.68 16.20
N LEU A 233 6.38 3.58 15.86
CA LEU A 233 5.39 4.07 16.82
C LEU A 233 4.23 3.07 16.86
N PHE A 234 3.92 2.57 18.03
CA PHE A 234 3.12 1.39 18.28
C PHE A 234 3.80 0.11 17.76
N GLY A 235 3.27 -1.00 18.03
CA GLY A 235 3.70 -2.26 17.45
C GLY A 235 2.71 -2.74 16.40
N PHE A 236 3.00 -3.88 15.84
CA PHE A 236 2.05 -4.62 15.02
C PHE A 236 0.87 -5.07 15.88
N LYS A 237 -0.36 -4.68 15.50
CA LYS A 237 -1.60 -4.97 16.21
C LYS A 237 -1.62 -4.52 17.68
N PRO A 238 -1.72 -3.23 17.94
CA PRO A 238 -1.84 -2.71 19.29
C PRO A 238 -3.06 -3.33 20.02
N ARG A 239 -2.95 -3.49 21.35
CA ARG A 239 -3.98 -4.13 22.18
C ARG A 239 -5.10 -3.17 22.58
N PHE A 240 -5.55 -2.34 21.66
CA PHE A 240 -6.67 -1.42 21.85
C PHE A 240 -7.34 -1.13 20.51
N ASP A 241 -8.54 -0.58 20.52
CA ASP A 241 -9.26 -0.18 19.32
C ASP A 241 -8.68 1.12 18.76
N THR A 242 -7.93 1.03 17.68
CA THR A 242 -7.33 2.18 17.00
C THR A 242 -8.35 3.11 16.34
N GLY A 243 -9.60 2.69 16.21
CA GLY A 243 -10.73 3.53 15.77
C GLY A 243 -11.35 4.38 16.90
N ASP A 244 -10.99 4.13 18.17
CA ASP A 244 -11.23 5.06 19.27
C ASP A 244 -10.12 6.12 19.27
N LEU A 245 -10.39 7.26 18.62
CA LEU A 245 -9.39 8.31 18.43
C LEU A 245 -8.91 8.94 19.74
N ALA A 246 -9.75 8.96 20.79
CA ALA A 246 -9.35 9.51 22.09
C ALA A 246 -8.35 8.57 22.80
N GLU A 247 -8.58 7.25 22.74
CA GLU A 247 -7.62 6.27 23.24
C GLU A 247 -6.36 6.27 22.40
N TYR A 248 -6.49 6.34 21.07
CA TYR A 248 -5.35 6.42 20.14
C TYR A 248 -4.44 7.60 20.50
N ASP A 249 -4.98 8.79 20.70
CA ASP A 249 -4.22 10.00 21.03
C ASP A 249 -3.48 9.89 22.37
N ARG A 250 -4.14 9.30 23.39
CA ARG A 250 -3.49 9.06 24.68
C ARG A 250 -2.29 8.10 24.57
N ARG A 251 -2.43 7.05 23.74
CA ARG A 251 -1.35 6.09 23.50
C ARG A 251 -0.24 6.71 22.64
N LEU A 252 -0.61 7.45 21.59
CA LEU A 252 0.37 8.14 20.76
C LEU A 252 1.25 9.10 21.58
N ALA A 253 0.67 9.83 22.52
CA ALA A 253 1.44 10.70 23.41
C ALA A 253 2.50 9.94 24.22
N GLN A 254 2.20 8.70 24.65
CA GLN A 254 3.15 7.83 25.36
C GLN A 254 4.27 7.35 24.42
N GLU A 255 3.93 6.94 23.20
CA GLU A 255 4.87 6.51 22.17
C GLU A 255 5.86 7.65 21.80
N LEU A 256 5.33 8.87 21.62
CA LEU A 256 6.15 10.04 21.31
C LEU A 256 7.05 10.43 22.48
N ALA A 257 6.59 10.34 23.73
CA ALA A 257 7.45 10.58 24.89
C ALA A 257 8.63 9.59 24.97
N THR A 258 8.42 8.34 24.55
CA THR A 258 9.50 7.33 24.47
C THR A 258 10.48 7.68 23.34
N LEU A 259 10.00 8.12 22.17
CA LEU A 259 10.85 8.63 21.10
C LEU A 259 11.67 9.84 21.55
N ASP A 260 11.05 10.82 22.20
CA ASP A 260 11.72 12.03 22.71
C ASP A 260 12.87 11.68 23.66
N ALA A 261 12.68 10.68 24.53
CA ALA A 261 13.72 10.19 25.44
C ALA A 261 14.85 9.46 24.69
N ALA A 262 14.57 8.85 23.55
CA ALA A 262 15.55 8.09 22.77
C ALA A 262 16.38 8.97 21.83
N LEU A 263 15.84 10.08 21.32
CA LEU A 263 16.53 10.95 20.35
C LEU A 263 17.92 11.42 20.79
N PRO A 264 18.15 11.87 22.06
CA PRO A 264 19.50 12.21 22.54
C PRO A 264 20.48 11.03 22.47
N VAL A 265 19.98 9.81 22.76
CA VAL A 265 20.80 8.59 22.72
C VAL A 265 21.13 8.22 21.27
N CYS A 266 20.18 8.37 20.34
CA CYS A 266 20.42 8.16 18.92
C CYS A 266 21.48 9.13 18.39
N ARG A 267 21.40 10.42 18.73
CA ARG A 267 22.44 11.42 18.39
C ARG A 267 23.81 11.01 18.92
N GLU A 268 23.90 10.66 20.22
CA GLU A 268 25.13 10.21 20.85
C GLU A 268 25.71 8.96 20.18
N ALA A 269 24.86 8.06 19.73
CA ALA A 269 25.25 6.81 19.08
C ALA A 269 25.52 6.96 17.57
N GLY A 270 25.28 8.14 16.99
CA GLY A 270 25.45 8.40 15.56
C GLY A 270 24.42 7.67 14.69
N LEU A 271 23.22 7.51 15.22
CA LEU A 271 22.08 6.90 14.54
C LEU A 271 21.16 7.99 13.96
N LEU A 272 20.86 7.90 12.67
CA LEU A 272 19.72 8.60 12.09
C LEU A 272 18.45 7.82 12.40
N VAL A 273 17.32 8.52 12.50
CA VAL A 273 16.03 7.95 12.88
C VAL A 273 15.01 8.14 11.76
N VAL A 274 14.38 7.06 11.31
CA VAL A 274 13.11 7.08 10.60
C VAL A 274 12.01 6.97 11.63
N VAL A 275 11.14 7.95 11.70
CA VAL A 275 9.94 7.86 12.54
C VAL A 275 8.85 7.20 11.71
N ASP A 276 8.53 5.97 12.07
CA ASP A 276 7.56 5.13 11.38
C ASP A 276 6.23 5.13 12.16
N LEU A 277 5.17 5.63 11.53
CA LEU A 277 3.82 5.44 12.07
C LEU A 277 3.36 4.01 11.75
N HIS A 278 3.84 3.07 12.56
CA HIS A 278 3.65 1.64 12.31
C HIS A 278 2.17 1.24 12.36
N THR A 279 1.40 1.88 13.21
CA THR A 279 -0.04 1.70 13.28
C THR A 279 -0.74 3.05 13.30
N GLY A 280 -1.42 3.41 12.22
CA GLY A 280 -2.21 4.63 12.10
C GLY A 280 -3.58 4.56 12.80
N PRO A 281 -4.27 5.71 12.99
CA PRO A 281 -5.62 5.74 13.54
C PRO A 281 -6.58 4.95 12.64
N GLY A 282 -7.37 4.04 13.25
CA GLY A 282 -8.25 3.14 12.51
C GLY A 282 -7.56 1.97 11.80
N HIS A 283 -6.23 1.84 11.89
CA HIS A 283 -5.54 0.65 11.41
C HIS A 283 -5.89 -0.53 12.34
N TRP A 284 -6.29 -1.66 11.77
CA TRP A 284 -6.81 -2.83 12.52
C TRP A 284 -8.12 -2.59 13.30
N ALA A 285 -8.83 -1.50 13.06
CA ALA A 285 -10.16 -1.27 13.63
C ALA A 285 -11.23 -2.05 12.85
N ASP A 286 -12.45 -2.12 13.45
CA ASP A 286 -13.62 -2.66 12.76
C ASP A 286 -13.84 -1.97 11.40
N PRO A 287 -14.35 -2.67 10.38
CA PRO A 287 -14.45 -2.15 9.00
C PRO A 287 -15.10 -0.78 8.86
N GLY A 288 -16.07 -0.43 9.74
CA GLY A 288 -16.75 0.88 9.71
C GLY A 288 -15.95 2.04 10.32
N ARG A 289 -14.84 1.76 11.01
CA ARG A 289 -13.97 2.75 11.68
C ARG A 289 -12.52 2.66 11.25
N SER A 290 -12.26 1.99 10.13
CA SER A 290 -10.90 1.84 9.61
C SER A 290 -10.40 3.12 8.93
N LEU A 291 -9.08 3.24 8.79
CA LEU A 291 -8.44 4.38 8.12
C LEU A 291 -8.99 4.62 6.70
N PHE A 292 -9.43 3.57 5.99
CA PHE A 292 -9.93 3.66 4.62
C PHE A 292 -11.45 3.67 4.50
N THR A 293 -12.17 3.68 5.63
CA THR A 293 -13.63 3.81 5.66
C THR A 293 -14.11 4.98 6.54
N SER A 294 -13.24 5.59 7.33
CA SER A 294 -13.55 6.69 8.25
C SER A 294 -12.81 7.96 7.87
N LYS A 295 -13.57 9.00 7.48
CA LYS A 295 -12.99 10.33 7.26
C LYS A 295 -12.34 10.91 8.52
N ALA A 296 -12.90 10.65 9.70
CA ALA A 296 -12.34 11.11 10.96
C ALA A 296 -10.95 10.50 11.22
N CYS A 297 -10.76 9.21 10.92
CA CYS A 297 -9.44 8.57 11.03
C CYS A 297 -8.44 9.18 10.05
N GLN A 298 -8.85 9.48 8.80
CA GLN A 298 -7.96 10.14 7.83
C GLN A 298 -7.61 11.59 8.23
N ASP A 299 -8.58 12.33 8.74
CA ASP A 299 -8.33 13.69 9.21
C ASP A 299 -7.37 13.68 10.42
N ARG A 300 -7.55 12.72 11.35
CA ARG A 300 -6.62 12.56 12.47
C ARG A 300 -5.23 12.11 12.01
N PHE A 301 -5.14 11.19 11.05
CA PHE A 301 -3.87 10.76 10.46
C PHE A 301 -3.06 11.95 9.92
N VAL A 302 -3.70 12.84 9.16
CA VAL A 302 -3.04 14.06 8.65
C VAL A 302 -2.62 14.97 9.79
N ALA A 303 -3.50 15.19 10.79
CA ALA A 303 -3.19 16.06 11.93
C ALA A 303 -2.01 15.54 12.77
N ILE A 304 -1.89 14.21 12.96
CA ILE A 304 -0.74 13.58 13.64
C ILE A 304 0.56 13.97 12.93
N TRP A 305 0.63 13.83 11.62
CA TRP A 305 1.83 14.18 10.86
C TRP A 305 2.12 15.68 10.86
N GLU A 306 1.10 16.53 10.90
CA GLU A 306 1.31 17.97 11.08
C GLU A 306 1.88 18.29 12.48
N GLU A 307 1.38 17.64 13.53
CA GLU A 307 1.88 17.79 14.89
C GLU A 307 3.34 17.32 15.00
N MET A 308 3.65 16.14 14.47
CA MET A 308 5.00 15.60 14.45
C MET A 308 5.97 16.48 13.64
N ALA A 309 5.54 16.99 12.50
CA ALA A 309 6.34 17.92 11.70
C ALA A 309 6.66 19.21 12.47
N ARG A 310 5.70 19.79 13.21
CA ARG A 310 5.95 20.97 14.06
C ARG A 310 6.96 20.69 15.16
N THR A 311 6.85 19.52 15.79
CA THR A 311 7.70 19.09 16.91
C THR A 311 9.12 18.78 16.45
N TYR A 312 9.27 18.08 15.33
CA TYR A 312 10.55 17.45 14.96
C TYR A 312 11.28 18.09 13.77
N LYS A 313 10.75 19.14 13.14
CA LYS A 313 11.39 19.79 11.97
C LYS A 313 12.86 20.19 12.20
N ASP A 314 13.20 20.57 13.43
CA ASP A 314 14.53 21.03 13.80
C ASP A 314 15.39 19.92 14.47
N GLU A 315 14.89 18.67 14.55
CA GLU A 315 15.62 17.56 15.16
C GLU A 315 16.62 16.95 14.16
N PRO A 316 17.93 17.12 14.35
CA PRO A 316 18.92 16.77 13.33
C PRO A 316 19.12 15.27 13.13
N CYS A 317 18.80 14.42 14.11
CA CYS A 317 18.95 12.98 13.95
C CYS A 317 17.76 12.31 13.30
N ILE A 318 16.61 12.99 13.11
CA ILE A 318 15.52 12.44 12.33
C ILE A 318 15.83 12.60 10.84
N TRP A 319 16.04 11.48 10.15
CA TRP A 319 16.19 11.46 8.70
C TRP A 319 14.87 11.67 7.98
N GLY A 320 13.84 10.95 8.38
CA GLY A 320 12.58 11.00 7.64
C GLY A 320 11.35 10.55 8.44
N TYR A 321 10.19 10.88 7.87
CA TYR A 321 8.88 10.47 8.34
C TYR A 321 8.33 9.38 7.41
N ASP A 322 8.20 8.16 7.93
CA ASP A 322 7.59 7.02 7.24
C ASP A 322 6.09 7.06 7.52
N LEU A 323 5.33 7.48 6.49
CA LEU A 323 3.97 7.95 6.68
C LEU A 323 3.02 6.89 7.22
N LEU A 324 3.15 5.65 6.78
CA LEU A 324 2.36 4.52 7.28
C LEU A 324 3.05 3.22 6.92
N ASN A 325 3.32 2.40 7.92
CA ASN A 325 3.76 1.02 7.70
C ASN A 325 2.68 0.20 7.00
N GLU A 326 3.09 -0.53 5.97
CA GLU A 326 2.31 -1.58 5.32
C GLU A 326 0.83 -1.21 5.06
N PRO A 327 0.55 -0.11 4.35
CA PRO A 327 -0.82 0.33 4.14
C PRO A 327 -1.68 -0.78 3.53
N LEU A 328 -2.83 -1.04 4.16
CA LEU A 328 -3.79 -2.04 3.73
C LEU A 328 -5.15 -1.38 3.51
N GLU A 329 -5.51 -1.18 2.23
CA GLU A 329 -6.75 -0.54 1.84
C GLU A 329 -7.95 -1.51 1.97
N GLU A 330 -8.31 -1.87 3.20
CA GLU A 330 -9.50 -2.67 3.47
C GLU A 330 -10.74 -1.77 3.52
N GLY A 331 -11.71 -2.09 2.67
CA GLY A 331 -12.94 -1.32 2.54
C GLY A 331 -12.79 -0.03 1.72
N ALA A 332 -13.89 0.69 1.62
CA ALA A 332 -14.00 1.97 0.97
C ALA A 332 -15.24 2.72 1.50
N ALA A 333 -15.23 4.04 1.51
CA ALA A 333 -16.38 4.86 1.85
C ALA A 333 -16.42 6.13 1.00
N ARG A 334 -17.61 6.74 0.88
CA ARG A 334 -17.80 7.99 0.14
C ARG A 334 -17.01 9.13 0.84
N GLY A 335 -16.26 9.90 0.07
CA GLY A 335 -15.46 11.02 0.58
C GLY A 335 -14.22 10.61 1.38
N VAL A 336 -13.87 9.33 1.40
CA VAL A 336 -12.64 8.80 2.00
C VAL A 336 -11.64 8.48 0.91
N LEU A 337 -10.41 8.96 1.05
CA LEU A 337 -9.33 8.80 0.07
C LEU A 337 -8.82 7.35 0.06
N ASP A 338 -8.28 6.92 -1.08
CA ASP A 338 -7.42 5.76 -1.15
C ASP A 338 -6.01 6.09 -0.61
N TRP A 339 -5.11 5.10 -0.54
CA TRP A 339 -3.77 5.33 0.01
C TRP A 339 -2.98 6.39 -0.76
N GLN A 340 -2.97 6.35 -2.09
CA GLN A 340 -2.28 7.36 -2.90
C GLN A 340 -2.77 8.79 -2.57
N GLY A 341 -4.09 8.98 -2.51
CA GLY A 341 -4.69 10.27 -2.19
C GLY A 341 -4.42 10.73 -0.75
N LEU A 342 -4.46 9.79 0.21
CA LEU A 342 -4.17 10.10 1.61
C LEU A 342 -2.70 10.44 1.82
N ALA A 343 -1.79 9.68 1.21
CA ALA A 343 -0.34 9.95 1.25
C ALA A 343 -0.02 11.34 0.66
N GLU A 344 -0.60 11.68 -0.51
CA GLU A 344 -0.41 13.01 -1.11
C GLU A 344 -0.97 14.14 -0.23
N ARG A 345 -2.17 13.98 0.32
CA ARG A 345 -2.77 14.95 1.23
C ARG A 345 -1.88 15.18 2.46
N THR A 346 -1.39 14.10 3.05
CA THR A 346 -0.52 14.14 4.23
C THR A 346 0.83 14.77 3.90
N ALA A 347 1.44 14.35 2.80
CA ALA A 347 2.72 14.89 2.36
C ALA A 347 2.65 16.40 2.10
N ARG A 348 1.60 16.89 1.46
CA ARG A 348 1.37 18.35 1.27
C ARG A 348 1.17 19.08 2.60
N ALA A 349 0.48 18.45 3.57
CA ALA A 349 0.30 19.03 4.90
C ALA A 349 1.64 19.16 5.63
N VAL A 350 2.45 18.10 5.64
CA VAL A 350 3.81 18.12 6.22
C VAL A 350 4.70 19.16 5.54
N ARG A 351 4.71 19.25 4.20
CA ARG A 351 5.56 20.19 3.45
C ARG A 351 5.30 21.67 3.78
N ARG A 352 4.09 22.03 4.17
CA ARG A 352 3.78 23.40 4.63
C ARG A 352 4.44 23.76 5.97
N ILE A 353 4.82 22.77 6.76
CA ILE A 353 5.37 22.91 8.11
C ILE A 353 6.86 22.62 8.12
N ASP A 354 7.25 21.53 7.48
CA ASP A 354 8.63 21.05 7.35
C ASP A 354 8.96 20.83 5.86
N PRO A 355 9.47 21.86 5.19
CA PRO A 355 9.79 21.78 3.77
C PRO A 355 11.04 20.93 3.48
N ALA A 356 11.85 20.65 4.47
CA ALA A 356 13.17 20.04 4.30
C ALA A 356 13.21 18.52 4.57
N ARG A 357 12.38 18.02 5.49
CA ARG A 357 12.43 16.63 5.96
C ARG A 357 12.13 15.62 4.86
N CYS A 358 12.85 14.50 4.84
CA CYS A 358 12.53 13.36 4.00
C CYS A 358 11.16 12.79 4.37
N LEU A 359 10.32 12.51 3.38
CA LEU A 359 9.13 11.69 3.53
C LEU A 359 9.41 10.31 2.96
N ILE A 360 8.92 9.28 3.63
CA ILE A 360 9.05 7.89 3.21
C ILE A 360 7.65 7.35 2.97
N VAL A 361 7.45 6.66 1.84
CA VAL A 361 6.13 6.19 1.41
C VAL A 361 6.23 4.76 0.92
N GLU A 362 5.40 3.91 1.47
CA GLU A 362 5.28 2.50 1.12
C GLU A 362 4.12 2.25 0.14
N PRO A 363 4.18 1.22 -0.71
CA PRO A 363 3.07 0.85 -1.58
C PRO A 363 2.00 0.05 -0.81
N ALA A 364 0.74 0.15 -1.25
CA ALA A 364 -0.34 -0.74 -0.80
C ALA A 364 -0.53 -1.89 -1.82
N PRO A 365 -0.80 -3.13 -1.36
CA PRO A 365 -0.89 -3.57 0.02
C PRO A 365 0.46 -3.99 0.64
N TRP A 366 0.56 -3.90 1.97
CA TRP A 366 1.61 -4.52 2.79
C TRP A 366 3.04 -4.01 2.55
N GLY A 367 3.25 -2.83 1.99
CA GLY A 367 4.61 -2.34 1.69
C GLY A 367 5.43 -3.26 0.76
N GLY A 368 4.84 -4.35 0.27
CA GLY A 368 5.54 -5.43 -0.41
C GLY A 368 6.17 -5.02 -1.73
N VAL A 369 7.30 -5.64 -2.09
CA VAL A 369 8.03 -5.35 -3.33
C VAL A 369 7.16 -5.49 -4.60
N GLN A 370 6.20 -6.42 -4.59
CA GLN A 370 5.26 -6.63 -5.71
C GLN A 370 4.22 -5.50 -5.82
N ALA A 371 3.94 -4.82 -4.71
CA ALA A 371 2.95 -3.75 -4.68
C ALA A 371 3.47 -2.41 -5.23
N MET A 372 4.78 -2.28 -5.49
CA MET A 372 5.39 -1.03 -5.94
C MET A 372 4.73 -0.47 -7.20
N GLY A 373 4.29 -1.31 -8.12
CA GLY A 373 3.55 -0.89 -9.33
C GLY A 373 2.15 -0.30 -9.07
N ASN A 374 1.63 -0.36 -7.82
CA ASN A 374 0.36 0.25 -7.46
C ASN A 374 0.51 1.72 -7.01
N LEU A 375 1.74 2.15 -6.77
CA LEU A 375 2.08 3.51 -6.35
C LEU A 375 2.57 4.31 -7.57
N VAL A 376 2.30 5.60 -7.55
CA VAL A 376 2.93 6.60 -8.43
C VAL A 376 3.61 7.62 -7.52
N PRO A 377 4.78 8.17 -7.86
CA PRO A 377 5.43 9.15 -7.00
C PRO A 377 4.50 10.31 -6.62
N LEU A 378 4.57 10.73 -5.36
CA LEU A 378 3.75 11.82 -4.86
C LEU A 378 4.12 13.14 -5.54
N ASP A 379 3.14 14.01 -5.74
CA ASP A 379 3.32 15.36 -6.30
C ASP A 379 3.84 16.35 -5.24
N VAL A 380 4.93 15.95 -4.60
CA VAL A 380 5.67 16.77 -3.63
C VAL A 380 7.16 16.41 -3.69
N PRO A 381 8.08 17.36 -3.44
CA PRO A 381 9.51 17.07 -3.44
C PRO A 381 9.96 16.27 -2.20
N ARG A 382 11.18 15.73 -2.27
CA ARG A 382 11.90 15.13 -1.13
C ARG A 382 11.21 13.90 -0.56
N VAL A 383 10.80 12.98 -1.44
CA VAL A 383 10.20 11.69 -1.08
C VAL A 383 11.16 10.57 -1.44
N VAL A 384 11.33 9.63 -0.53
CA VAL A 384 11.97 8.33 -0.69
C VAL A 384 10.89 7.26 -0.65
N TYR A 385 11.01 6.24 -1.47
CA TYR A 385 10.02 5.16 -1.52
C TYR A 385 10.55 3.92 -0.85
N SER A 386 9.74 3.36 0.05
CA SER A 386 10.11 2.19 0.82
C SER A 386 9.42 0.94 0.27
N ALA A 387 10.06 -0.21 0.42
CA ALA A 387 9.48 -1.51 0.17
C ALA A 387 9.95 -2.53 1.21
N HIS A 388 9.11 -3.53 1.48
CA HIS A 388 9.42 -4.62 2.40
C HIS A 388 9.73 -5.90 1.64
N MET A 389 10.83 -6.58 2.02
CA MET A 389 11.32 -7.77 1.33
C MET A 389 11.19 -9.02 2.20
N TYR A 390 10.08 -9.70 2.03
CA TYR A 390 9.79 -10.97 2.72
C TYR A 390 9.47 -12.12 1.76
N VAL A 391 9.68 -11.93 0.46
CA VAL A 391 9.42 -13.02 -0.50
C VAL A 391 10.57 -14.03 -0.55
N PRO A 392 10.23 -15.34 -0.59
CA PRO A 392 8.90 -15.91 -0.47
C PRO A 392 8.43 -15.94 1.00
N HIS A 393 7.26 -15.40 1.29
CA HIS A 393 6.72 -15.26 2.64
C HIS A 393 6.62 -16.61 3.39
N GLN A 394 6.29 -17.69 2.67
CA GLN A 394 6.25 -19.03 3.25
C GLN A 394 7.57 -19.46 3.88
N PHE A 395 8.71 -18.99 3.34
CA PHE A 395 10.03 -19.26 3.90
C PHE A 395 10.38 -18.29 5.04
N THR A 396 10.23 -17.01 4.79
CA THR A 396 10.65 -15.99 5.77
C THR A 396 9.86 -16.07 7.07
N HIS A 397 8.59 -16.50 7.01
CA HIS A 397 7.69 -16.63 8.16
C HIS A 397 7.35 -18.11 8.49
N GLN A 398 8.16 -19.07 8.03
CA GLN A 398 7.86 -20.46 8.26
C GLN A 398 7.72 -20.80 9.75
N ALA A 399 6.71 -21.60 10.06
CA ALA A 399 6.36 -22.02 11.41
C ALA A 399 6.10 -20.87 12.42
N VAL A 400 5.81 -19.64 11.97
CA VAL A 400 5.37 -18.54 12.85
C VAL A 400 3.91 -18.73 13.25
N TYR A 401 3.04 -19.00 12.28
CA TYR A 401 1.60 -19.18 12.48
C TYR A 401 1.19 -20.65 12.59
N ASP A 402 1.74 -21.49 11.72
CA ASP A 402 1.58 -22.93 11.73
C ASP A 402 2.87 -23.59 12.24
N ARG A 403 2.84 -24.06 13.49
CA ARG A 403 4.03 -24.62 14.16
C ARG A 403 4.47 -25.97 13.58
N ASP A 404 3.57 -26.67 12.93
CA ASP A 404 3.78 -28.00 12.35
C ASP A 404 4.18 -27.92 10.87
N GLN A 405 4.37 -26.70 10.33
CA GLN A 405 4.84 -26.51 8.97
C GLN A 405 6.18 -27.22 8.75
N GLU A 406 6.26 -28.02 7.68
CA GLU A 406 7.50 -28.66 7.24
C GLU A 406 8.58 -27.61 6.96
N PRO A 407 9.81 -27.83 7.43
CA PRO A 407 10.89 -26.86 7.31
C PRO A 407 11.28 -26.61 5.84
N LEU A 408 11.24 -25.35 5.44
CA LEU A 408 11.64 -24.87 4.11
C LEU A 408 13.11 -24.41 4.12
N ARG A 409 13.81 -24.67 3.01
CA ARG A 409 15.23 -24.32 2.83
C ARG A 409 15.40 -23.26 1.74
N TYR A 410 16.38 -22.41 1.93
CA TYR A 410 16.84 -21.47 0.92
C TYR A 410 18.38 -21.60 0.72
N PRO A 411 18.87 -21.69 -0.53
CA PRO A 411 18.08 -21.86 -1.78
C PRO A 411 17.29 -23.17 -1.80
N GLY A 412 16.16 -23.21 -2.53
CA GLY A 412 15.34 -24.41 -2.64
C GLY A 412 13.95 -24.22 -3.22
N GLU A 413 13.21 -25.31 -3.31
CA GLU A 413 11.82 -25.29 -3.80
C GLU A 413 10.87 -24.80 -2.69
N ILE A 414 10.12 -23.72 -2.98
CA ILE A 414 9.16 -23.14 -2.06
C ILE A 414 7.92 -22.76 -2.85
N GLY A 415 6.78 -23.35 -2.51
CA GLY A 415 5.52 -23.07 -3.21
C GLY A 415 5.54 -23.41 -4.70
N GLY A 416 6.30 -24.42 -5.12
CA GLY A 416 6.42 -24.83 -6.52
C GLY A 416 7.34 -23.95 -7.37
N THR A 417 8.13 -23.08 -6.74
CA THR A 417 9.12 -22.23 -7.40
C THR A 417 10.49 -22.46 -6.78
N HIS A 418 11.52 -22.59 -7.60
CA HIS A 418 12.89 -22.62 -7.12
C HIS A 418 13.34 -21.19 -6.73
N TRP A 419 13.62 -21.01 -5.44
CA TRP A 419 14.07 -19.72 -4.91
C TRP A 419 15.58 -19.76 -4.67
N ASP A 420 16.26 -18.83 -5.31
CA ASP A 420 17.68 -18.54 -5.18
C ASP A 420 17.89 -17.00 -5.34
N LYS A 421 19.13 -16.56 -5.39
CA LYS A 421 19.46 -15.13 -5.59
C LYS A 421 18.87 -14.56 -6.89
N ALA A 422 18.79 -15.35 -7.96
CA ALA A 422 18.22 -14.90 -9.23
C ALA A 422 16.69 -14.73 -9.12
N ALA A 423 16.01 -15.64 -8.46
CA ALA A 423 14.56 -15.52 -8.18
C ALA A 423 14.25 -14.33 -7.26
N LEU A 424 15.09 -14.06 -6.23
CA LEU A 424 14.95 -12.85 -5.41
C LEU A 424 15.17 -11.58 -6.25
N ALA A 425 16.17 -11.58 -7.14
CA ALA A 425 16.41 -10.45 -8.05
C ALA A 425 15.22 -10.20 -8.99
N ALA A 426 14.58 -11.27 -9.50
CA ALA A 426 13.38 -11.18 -10.31
C ALA A 426 12.18 -10.64 -9.50
N ALA A 427 12.01 -11.05 -8.26
CA ALA A 427 10.95 -10.54 -7.37
C ALA A 427 11.09 -9.04 -7.06
N LEU A 428 12.31 -8.48 -7.12
CA LEU A 428 12.60 -7.06 -6.95
C LEU A 428 12.36 -6.22 -8.21
N THR A 429 12.03 -6.83 -9.36
CA THR A 429 11.83 -6.12 -10.63
C THR A 429 10.84 -4.94 -10.51
N PRO A 430 9.67 -5.06 -9.85
CA PRO A 430 8.76 -3.91 -9.73
C PRO A 430 9.38 -2.70 -9.02
N VAL A 431 10.25 -2.92 -8.02
CA VAL A 431 10.97 -1.86 -7.30
C VAL A 431 12.05 -1.22 -8.18
N VAL A 432 12.78 -2.05 -8.94
CA VAL A 432 13.81 -1.60 -9.88
C VAL A 432 13.19 -0.76 -11.00
N ASP A 433 12.07 -1.22 -11.54
CA ASP A 433 11.36 -0.51 -12.61
C ASP A 433 10.79 0.82 -12.10
N PHE A 434 10.22 0.85 -10.91
CA PHE A 434 9.76 2.08 -10.26
C PHE A 434 10.91 3.07 -10.08
N GLN A 435 12.03 2.63 -9.51
CA GLN A 435 13.23 3.47 -9.34
C GLN A 435 13.70 4.06 -10.67
N LYS A 436 13.82 3.24 -11.71
CA LYS A 436 14.31 3.67 -13.03
C LYS A 436 13.35 4.59 -13.75
N THR A 437 12.04 4.23 -13.73
CA THR A 437 11.00 4.99 -14.42
C THR A 437 10.88 6.40 -13.86
N TYR A 438 10.95 6.54 -12.54
CA TYR A 438 10.70 7.81 -11.87
C TYR A 438 11.94 8.52 -11.36
N ASN A 439 13.11 7.90 -11.47
CA ASN A 439 14.39 8.40 -10.97
C ASN A 439 14.33 8.77 -9.47
N VAL A 440 13.82 7.86 -8.65
CA VAL A 440 13.66 8.03 -7.21
C VAL A 440 14.61 7.14 -6.42
N HIS A 441 14.87 7.49 -5.16
CA HIS A 441 15.65 6.65 -4.24
C HIS A 441 14.75 5.63 -3.53
N ILE A 442 15.31 4.44 -3.27
CA ILE A 442 14.63 3.33 -2.61
C ILE A 442 15.26 3.07 -1.23
N PHE A 443 14.38 2.85 -0.27
CA PHE A 443 14.69 2.35 1.06
C PHE A 443 14.01 1.00 1.28
N ILE A 444 14.76 -0.03 1.68
CA ILE A 444 14.15 -1.28 2.12
C ILE A 444 13.88 -1.15 3.62
N GLY A 445 12.62 -0.80 3.94
CA GLY A 445 12.19 -0.49 5.31
C GLY A 445 12.22 -1.70 6.23
N GLU A 446 11.92 -2.88 5.66
CA GLU A 446 11.96 -4.15 6.38
C GLU A 446 12.42 -5.30 5.48
N PHE A 447 13.22 -6.18 6.06
CA PHE A 447 13.53 -7.50 5.52
C PHE A 447 14.05 -8.40 6.64
N SER A 448 13.68 -9.67 6.63
CA SER A 448 14.14 -10.65 7.60
C SER A 448 13.90 -12.09 7.11
N ALA A 449 14.39 -13.06 7.87
CA ALA A 449 14.01 -14.45 7.80
C ALA A 449 14.09 -15.06 9.19
N ILE A 450 13.10 -15.90 9.51
CA ILE A 450 12.96 -16.49 10.83
C ILE A 450 14.22 -17.27 11.25
N ARG A 451 14.65 -17.15 12.49
CA ARG A 451 15.94 -17.69 12.99
C ARG A 451 16.05 -19.20 12.95
N TRP A 452 14.95 -19.91 13.01
CA TRP A 452 14.91 -21.37 12.97
C TRP A 452 14.81 -21.99 11.57
N ALA A 453 14.96 -21.18 10.50
CA ALA A 453 15.12 -21.72 9.16
C ALA A 453 16.36 -22.64 9.11
N PRO A 454 16.19 -23.89 8.60
CA PRO A 454 17.21 -24.94 8.77
C PRO A 454 18.49 -24.69 7.96
N ASP A 455 19.57 -25.35 8.38
CA ASP A 455 20.83 -25.48 7.63
C ASP A 455 21.47 -24.12 7.25
N GLY A 456 21.28 -23.08 8.05
CA GLY A 456 21.79 -21.74 7.75
C GLY A 456 21.07 -21.02 6.60
N SER A 457 19.89 -21.49 6.21
CA SER A 457 19.07 -20.92 5.13
C SER A 457 18.74 -19.44 5.37
N ALA A 458 18.39 -19.05 6.61
CA ALA A 458 18.15 -17.65 6.94
C ALA A 458 19.36 -16.76 6.65
N GLN A 459 20.57 -17.20 7.01
CA GLN A 459 21.79 -16.44 6.76
C GLN A 459 22.08 -16.28 5.26
N ARG A 460 21.87 -17.33 4.44
CA ARG A 460 22.05 -17.25 3.00
C ARG A 460 21.04 -16.32 2.35
N TYR A 461 19.76 -16.40 2.76
CA TYR A 461 18.71 -15.51 2.30
C TYR A 461 19.04 -14.05 2.60
N LEU A 462 19.40 -13.72 3.85
CA LEU A 462 19.77 -12.37 4.24
C LEU A 462 20.98 -11.85 3.46
N ARG A 463 22.01 -12.70 3.21
CA ARG A 463 23.18 -12.32 2.40
C ARG A 463 22.76 -11.95 1.00
N ASP A 464 21.96 -12.79 0.33
CA ASP A 464 21.53 -12.53 -1.04
C ASP A 464 20.64 -11.28 -1.13
N CYS A 465 19.76 -11.05 -0.15
CA CYS A 465 18.97 -9.83 -0.08
C CYS A 465 19.87 -8.59 0.04
N ILE A 466 20.78 -8.57 1.02
CA ILE A 466 21.65 -7.42 1.24
C ILE A 466 22.56 -7.17 0.02
N ASP A 467 23.14 -8.21 -0.58
CA ASP A 467 23.95 -8.07 -1.79
C ASP A 467 23.14 -7.43 -2.95
N LEU A 468 21.85 -7.80 -3.08
CA LEU A 468 20.96 -7.24 -4.10
C LEU A 468 20.62 -5.77 -3.81
N PHE A 469 20.42 -5.38 -2.55
CA PHE A 469 20.16 -3.98 -2.16
C PHE A 469 21.40 -3.11 -2.37
N GLU A 470 22.56 -3.57 -1.93
CA GLU A 470 23.83 -2.88 -2.08
C GLU A 470 24.20 -2.65 -3.54
N ALA A 471 24.04 -3.68 -4.40
CA ALA A 471 24.31 -3.57 -5.83
C ALA A 471 23.41 -2.53 -6.55
N ARG A 472 22.24 -2.19 -5.97
CA ARG A 472 21.28 -1.21 -6.51
C ARG A 472 21.38 0.16 -5.87
N GLY A 473 22.22 0.31 -4.87
CA GLY A 473 22.38 1.58 -4.19
C GLY A 473 21.28 1.90 -3.16
N TRP A 474 20.55 0.91 -2.68
CA TRP A 474 19.42 1.10 -1.75
C TRP A 474 19.87 1.15 -0.30
N ASP A 475 19.22 2.00 0.49
CA ASP A 475 19.34 2.00 1.94
C ASP A 475 18.45 0.91 2.53
N TRP A 476 18.76 0.43 3.75
CA TRP A 476 17.98 -0.66 4.32
C TRP A 476 17.98 -0.70 5.86
N ALA A 477 16.89 -1.22 6.43
CA ALA A 477 16.74 -1.54 7.83
C ALA A 477 16.37 -3.02 8.00
N TYR A 478 17.16 -3.75 8.78
CA TYR A 478 16.90 -5.13 9.13
C TYR A 478 15.75 -5.21 10.16
N HIS A 479 14.81 -6.12 9.99
CA HIS A 479 13.74 -6.40 10.95
C HIS A 479 14.04 -7.68 11.74
N ALA A 480 14.39 -7.64 13.05
CA ALA A 480 14.47 -6.45 13.85
C ALA A 480 15.57 -6.59 14.91
N PHE A 481 16.00 -5.48 15.47
CA PHE A 481 16.96 -5.47 16.55
C PHE A 481 16.25 -5.47 17.90
N ARG A 482 16.38 -6.60 18.65
CA ARG A 482 15.89 -6.79 20.03
C ARG A 482 14.40 -6.48 20.22
N GLU A 483 13.57 -6.78 19.24
CA GLU A 483 12.12 -6.65 19.30
C GLU A 483 11.48 -8.01 19.65
N TRP A 484 11.69 -9.01 18.81
CA TRP A 484 11.21 -10.37 19.00
C TRP A 484 12.32 -11.36 18.65
N ASP A 485 12.50 -12.38 19.51
CA ASP A 485 13.58 -13.35 19.34
C ASP A 485 13.51 -14.17 18.06
N GLY A 486 12.31 -14.35 17.48
CA GLY A 486 12.11 -15.02 16.20
C GLY A 486 12.85 -14.34 15.04
N TRP A 487 12.93 -13.02 15.01
CA TRP A 487 13.68 -12.24 14.03
C TRP A 487 15.13 -12.00 14.44
N SER A 488 15.45 -12.15 15.70
CA SER A 488 16.75 -11.76 16.27
C SER A 488 17.93 -12.48 15.62
N VAL A 489 18.97 -11.74 15.31
CA VAL A 489 20.27 -12.28 14.87
C VAL A 489 21.17 -12.64 16.03
N GLU A 490 20.79 -12.34 17.27
CA GLU A 490 21.56 -12.65 18.47
C GLU A 490 21.24 -14.03 19.06
N HIS A 491 20.13 -14.68 18.62
CA HIS A 491 19.68 -15.98 19.10
C HIS A 491 20.05 -17.12 18.13
N GLY A 492 20.29 -18.30 18.66
CA GLY A 492 20.54 -19.53 17.91
C GLY A 492 19.32 -20.02 17.12
N PRO A 493 19.47 -21.08 16.33
CA PRO A 493 18.37 -21.62 15.52
C PRO A 493 17.36 -22.43 16.32
N ASP A 494 17.67 -22.83 17.56
CA ASP A 494 16.74 -23.57 18.41
C ASP A 494 15.62 -22.64 18.85
N ARG A 495 14.39 -22.93 18.38
CA ARG A 495 13.20 -22.15 18.67
C ARG A 495 12.82 -22.12 20.15
N SER A 496 13.16 -23.16 20.90
CA SER A 496 12.87 -23.26 22.34
C SER A 496 13.85 -22.49 23.22
N ASP A 497 15.02 -22.14 22.68
CA ASP A 497 16.04 -21.32 23.38
C ASP A 497 15.78 -19.83 23.13
N HIS A 498 15.34 -19.13 24.15
CA HIS A 498 15.05 -17.70 24.14
C HIS A 498 16.21 -16.83 24.67
N GLN A 499 17.40 -17.44 24.83
CA GLN A 499 18.57 -16.68 25.27
C GLN A 499 19.48 -16.31 24.08
N PRO A 500 20.03 -15.11 24.06
CA PRO A 500 21.09 -14.76 23.12
C PRO A 500 22.29 -15.69 23.25
N THR A 501 22.92 -16.02 22.12
CA THR A 501 24.15 -16.83 22.13
C THR A 501 25.34 -16.03 22.68
N ALA A 502 26.25 -16.71 23.37
CA ALA A 502 27.48 -16.09 23.85
C ALA A 502 28.37 -15.57 22.70
N ASP A 503 28.49 -16.39 21.63
CA ASP A 503 29.22 -16.02 20.41
C ASP A 503 28.28 -15.44 19.35
N PRO A 504 28.73 -14.50 18.51
CA PRO A 504 27.93 -13.98 17.43
C PRO A 504 27.44 -15.08 16.47
N THR A 505 26.14 -15.13 16.18
CA THR A 505 25.59 -16.05 15.18
C THR A 505 26.10 -15.75 13.77
N PRO A 506 26.01 -16.66 12.80
CA PRO A 506 26.34 -16.34 11.40
C PRO A 506 25.54 -15.17 10.83
N ARG A 507 24.28 -15.00 11.26
CA ARG A 507 23.40 -13.87 10.85
C ARG A 507 23.87 -12.56 11.46
N LYS A 508 24.27 -12.55 12.75
CA LYS A 508 24.85 -11.37 13.41
C LYS A 508 26.16 -10.96 12.73
N ARG A 509 27.07 -11.92 12.47
CA ARG A 509 28.31 -11.64 11.75
C ARG A 509 28.07 -11.01 10.38
N LEU A 510 27.06 -11.48 9.66
CA LEU A 510 26.68 -10.88 8.37
C LEU A 510 26.28 -9.40 8.51
N LEU A 511 25.43 -9.06 9.49
CA LEU A 511 25.06 -7.65 9.69
C LEU A 511 26.25 -6.80 10.12
N LEU A 512 27.10 -7.30 11.01
CA LEU A 512 28.31 -6.60 11.44
C LEU A 512 29.30 -6.36 10.29
N GLU A 513 29.44 -7.31 9.36
CA GLU A 513 30.24 -7.17 8.13
C GLU A 513 29.81 -5.96 7.29
N TRP A 514 28.49 -5.75 7.17
CA TRP A 514 27.95 -4.63 6.42
C TRP A 514 27.93 -3.33 7.19
N PHE A 515 27.60 -3.37 8.48
CA PHE A 515 27.63 -2.19 9.33
C PHE A 515 29.05 -1.63 9.52
N ALA A 516 30.08 -2.47 9.46
CA ALA A 516 31.48 -2.01 9.49
C ALA A 516 31.83 -1.05 8.34
N LYS A 517 31.07 -1.06 7.24
CA LYS A 517 31.23 -0.16 6.08
C LYS A 517 30.46 1.18 6.24
N ASN A 518 29.74 1.36 7.34
CA ASN A 518 28.97 2.57 7.57
C ASN A 518 29.88 3.76 7.91
N GLU A 519 29.58 4.87 7.24
CA GLU A 519 30.02 6.19 7.68
C GLU A 519 28.93 6.81 8.56
N LYS A 520 29.34 7.72 9.43
CA LYS A 520 28.44 8.48 10.30
C LYS A 520 28.62 9.96 10.03
N ASN A 521 27.55 10.74 10.19
CA ASN A 521 27.69 12.17 10.12
C ASN A 521 28.76 12.63 11.10
N GLY A 522 29.80 13.29 10.59
CA GLY A 522 30.79 13.94 11.41
C GLY A 522 30.09 14.93 12.35
N ARG A 523 30.47 14.93 13.62
CA ARG A 523 30.01 15.91 14.62
C ARG A 523 30.50 17.31 14.26
#